data_420589a91944d255d80c5c910e1603db
#
_entry.id   420589a91944d255d80c5c910e1603db
#
_cell.length_a   1.000
_cell.length_b   1.000
_cell.length_c   1.000
_cell.angle_alpha   90.00
_cell.angle_beta   90.00
_cell.angle_gamma   90.00
#
_symmetry.space_group_name_H-M   'P 1'
#
loop_
_entity.id
_entity.type
_entity.pdbx_description
1 polymer ?
#
loop_
_entity_poly.entity_id
_entity_poly.type
_entity_poly.pdbx_seq_one_letter_code
_entity_poly.pdbx_strand_id
1 'polypeptide(L)'
;MKFDEVVLGRRSCRGYLQKPVSRALLEEILGLAMRAPSSMNTQPWHFYVITGEPLNRIRRGNTERILAGEPDSREFRKGQPFAGAHRDRQVGVAKQLFAAMGIARDDKDGRQDWVLRGFRQFDAPVCVIITYDRVLDGSDDTPFDCGAVATALVNAAWSRGLGTVINSQGIMQSPVVREHAGIPDDQVIMKSIALGWPDETFPANAVVSERKSVEDAAVFVGFDG
;
A
#
# COMPACT_ATOMS: atom_id res chain seq x y z
N MET A 1 -6.91 -20.71 3.34
CA MET A 1 -5.67 -20.65 4.14
C MET A 1 -6.02 -20.48 5.62
N LYS A 2 -5.25 -21.10 6.52
CA LYS A 2 -5.34 -20.84 7.97
C LYS A 2 -4.77 -19.44 8.27
N PHE A 3 -5.12 -18.87 9.43
CA PHE A 3 -4.70 -17.53 9.82
C PHE A 3 -3.17 -17.36 9.77
N ASP A 4 -2.43 -18.28 10.37
CA ASP A 4 -0.97 -18.23 10.42
C ASP A 4 -0.33 -18.30 9.03
N GLU A 5 -0.90 -19.12 8.13
CA GLU A 5 -0.45 -19.21 6.74
C GLU A 5 -0.60 -17.85 6.01
N VAL A 6 -1.70 -17.14 6.30
CA VAL A 6 -1.94 -15.81 5.73
C VAL A 6 -0.92 -14.80 6.26
N VAL A 7 -0.74 -14.74 7.58
CA VAL A 7 0.15 -13.77 8.22
C VAL A 7 1.62 -14.01 7.83
N LEU A 8 2.06 -15.25 7.81
CA LEU A 8 3.43 -15.63 7.46
C LEU A 8 3.70 -15.54 5.95
N GLY A 9 2.70 -15.88 5.13
CA GLY A 9 2.85 -15.93 3.67
C GLY A 9 2.68 -14.57 2.98
N ARG A 10 1.86 -13.67 3.54
CA ARG A 10 1.57 -12.38 2.91
C ARG A 10 2.84 -11.52 2.74
N ARG A 11 3.05 -11.08 1.53
CA ARG A 11 4.13 -10.15 1.17
C ARG A 11 3.66 -9.04 0.23
N SER A 12 4.45 -8.01 0.06
CA SER A 12 4.15 -6.93 -0.89
C SER A 12 4.38 -7.40 -2.32
N CYS A 13 3.31 -7.42 -3.12
CA CYS A 13 3.33 -7.80 -4.52
C CYS A 13 3.49 -6.55 -5.39
N ARG A 14 4.43 -6.58 -6.36
CA ARG A 14 4.78 -5.43 -7.22
C ARG A 14 4.75 -5.77 -8.71
N GLY A 15 4.35 -6.98 -9.07
CA GLY A 15 4.09 -7.44 -10.42
C GLY A 15 2.78 -8.23 -10.44
N TYR A 16 1.92 -7.94 -11.41
CA TYR A 16 0.58 -8.48 -11.48
C TYR A 16 0.25 -8.98 -12.88
N LEU A 17 -0.50 -10.07 -12.93
CA LEU A 17 -1.15 -10.51 -14.17
C LEU A 17 -2.25 -9.51 -14.55
N GLN A 18 -2.41 -9.27 -15.86
CA GLN A 18 -3.50 -8.43 -16.38
C GLN A 18 -4.82 -9.22 -16.44
N LYS A 19 -5.14 -9.88 -15.32
CA LYS A 19 -6.35 -10.68 -15.14
C LYS A 19 -7.35 -9.90 -14.29
N PRO A 20 -8.60 -9.72 -14.75
CA PRO A 20 -9.62 -9.01 -13.99
C PRO A 20 -9.87 -9.64 -12.62
N VAL A 21 -10.15 -8.79 -11.64
CA VAL A 21 -10.65 -9.19 -10.33
C VAL A 21 -12.14 -8.86 -10.29
N SER A 22 -12.98 -9.85 -10.00
CA SER A 22 -14.42 -9.64 -10.00
C SER A 22 -14.87 -8.73 -8.85
N ARG A 23 -15.93 -7.96 -9.08
CA ARG A 23 -16.54 -7.12 -8.05
C ARG A 23 -16.98 -7.93 -6.84
N ALA A 24 -17.57 -9.09 -7.04
CA ALA A 24 -18.01 -9.97 -5.96
C ALA A 24 -16.84 -10.38 -5.04
N LEU A 25 -15.68 -10.71 -5.61
CA LEU A 25 -14.48 -11.06 -4.82
C LEU A 25 -13.95 -9.83 -4.05
N LEU A 26 -14.00 -8.65 -4.64
CA LEU A 26 -13.61 -7.41 -3.96
C LEU A 26 -14.56 -7.06 -2.82
N GLU A 27 -15.87 -7.25 -3.00
CA GLU A 27 -16.88 -7.05 -1.95
C GLU A 27 -16.67 -8.05 -0.79
N GLU A 28 -16.36 -9.32 -1.08
CA GLU A 28 -16.00 -10.31 -0.06
C GLU A 28 -14.77 -9.88 0.75
N ILE A 29 -13.71 -9.43 0.07
CA ILE A 29 -12.47 -8.97 0.71
C ILE A 29 -12.73 -7.74 1.59
N LEU A 30 -13.48 -6.77 1.09
CA LEU A 30 -13.84 -5.57 1.84
C LEU A 30 -14.72 -5.91 3.05
N GLY A 31 -15.69 -6.83 2.89
CA GLY A 31 -16.52 -7.30 4.00
C GLY A 31 -15.72 -7.90 5.15
N LEU A 32 -14.65 -8.64 4.84
CA LEU A 32 -13.72 -9.14 5.85
C LEU A 32 -12.85 -8.01 6.43
N ALA A 33 -12.36 -7.10 5.60
CA ALA A 33 -11.55 -5.98 6.05
C ALA A 33 -12.29 -5.08 7.04
N MET A 34 -13.56 -4.79 6.77
CA MET A 34 -14.42 -3.97 7.65
C MET A 34 -14.71 -4.60 9.03
N ARG A 35 -14.24 -5.83 9.29
CA ARG A 35 -14.24 -6.42 10.64
C ARG A 35 -13.08 -5.93 11.51
N ALA A 36 -12.19 -5.09 10.98
CA ALA A 36 -11.14 -4.46 11.77
C ALA A 36 -11.71 -3.67 12.95
N PRO A 37 -11.08 -3.70 14.11
CA PRO A 37 -11.46 -2.85 15.24
C PRO A 37 -11.14 -1.38 14.95
N SER A 38 -11.86 -0.48 15.62
CA SER A 38 -11.54 0.95 15.66
C SER A 38 -11.86 1.53 17.03
N SER A 39 -11.23 2.65 17.37
CA SER A 39 -11.47 3.37 18.62
C SER A 39 -12.97 3.70 18.74
N MET A 40 -13.61 3.28 19.84
CA MET A 40 -15.04 3.46 20.10
C MET A 40 -15.96 3.03 18.96
N ASN A 41 -15.49 2.12 18.09
CA ASN A 41 -16.19 1.66 16.89
C ASN A 41 -16.51 2.78 15.88
N THR A 42 -15.65 3.79 15.78
CA THR A 42 -15.83 4.96 14.91
C THR A 42 -15.76 4.63 13.42
N GLN A 43 -15.03 3.58 13.04
CA GLN A 43 -14.91 3.09 11.65
C GLN A 43 -14.63 4.24 10.66
N PRO A 44 -13.52 4.97 10.84
CA PRO A 44 -13.29 6.26 10.17
C PRO A 44 -13.01 6.15 8.66
N TRP A 45 -12.82 4.95 8.17
CA TRP A 45 -12.36 4.66 6.81
C TRP A 45 -13.46 4.63 5.77
N HIS A 46 -13.14 5.11 4.56
CA HIS A 46 -13.89 4.86 3.34
C HIS A 46 -12.98 4.19 2.31
N PHE A 47 -13.57 3.47 1.36
CA PHE A 47 -12.84 2.79 0.30
C PHE A 47 -13.32 3.23 -1.08
N TYR A 48 -12.38 3.63 -1.93
CA TYR A 48 -12.61 3.84 -3.35
C TYR A 48 -11.90 2.74 -4.11
N VAL A 49 -12.67 1.83 -4.69
CA VAL A 49 -12.16 0.70 -5.48
C VAL A 49 -12.17 1.07 -6.93
N ILE A 50 -10.99 1.21 -7.52
CA ILE A 50 -10.80 1.83 -8.83
C ILE A 50 -10.17 0.83 -9.77
N THR A 51 -10.71 0.71 -10.98
CA THR A 51 -10.22 -0.13 -12.08
C THR A 51 -10.46 0.54 -13.42
N GLY A 52 -9.97 -0.02 -14.51
CA GLY A 52 -10.23 0.44 -15.86
C GLY A 52 -9.72 1.86 -16.15
N GLU A 53 -10.49 2.62 -16.93
CA GLU A 53 -10.06 3.94 -17.41
C GLU A 53 -9.83 4.98 -16.30
N PRO A 54 -10.64 5.07 -15.23
CA PRO A 54 -10.33 5.96 -14.11
C PRO A 54 -8.95 5.67 -13.49
N LEU A 55 -8.60 4.40 -13.28
CA LEU A 55 -7.29 4.02 -12.77
C LEU A 55 -6.15 4.37 -13.75
N ASN A 56 -6.38 4.20 -15.04
CA ASN A 56 -5.42 4.59 -16.07
C ASN A 56 -5.17 6.10 -16.12
N ARG A 57 -6.21 6.91 -15.91
CA ARG A 57 -6.07 8.37 -15.80
C ARG A 57 -5.25 8.76 -14.57
N ILE A 58 -5.48 8.14 -13.42
CA ILE A 58 -4.67 8.35 -12.22
C ILE A 58 -3.19 8.02 -12.49
N ARG A 59 -2.90 6.89 -13.14
CA ARG A 59 -1.52 6.50 -13.49
C ARG A 59 -0.83 7.52 -14.39
N ARG A 60 -1.53 7.94 -15.45
CA ARG A 60 -1.00 8.95 -16.37
C ARG A 60 -0.72 10.26 -15.66
N GLY A 61 -1.72 10.83 -14.98
CA GLY A 61 -1.57 12.10 -14.29
C GLY A 61 -0.52 12.09 -13.19
N ASN A 62 -0.42 11.00 -12.40
CA ASN A 62 0.66 10.84 -11.42
C ASN A 62 2.04 10.82 -12.09
N THR A 63 2.17 10.09 -13.20
CA THR A 63 3.45 9.95 -13.91
C THR A 63 3.85 11.27 -14.58
N GLU A 64 2.93 11.93 -15.26
CA GLU A 64 3.16 13.22 -15.92
C GLU A 64 3.60 14.29 -14.93
N ARG A 65 2.92 14.42 -13.81
CA ARG A 65 3.26 15.41 -12.78
C ARG A 65 4.62 15.16 -12.14
N ILE A 66 4.95 13.91 -11.82
CA ILE A 66 6.26 13.62 -11.24
C ILE A 66 7.40 13.85 -12.23
N LEU A 67 7.19 13.53 -13.52
CA LEU A 67 8.17 13.79 -14.57
C LEU A 67 8.32 15.28 -14.86
N ALA A 68 7.26 16.08 -14.67
CA ALA A 68 7.30 17.53 -14.73
C ALA A 68 7.97 18.18 -13.50
N GLY A 69 8.37 17.38 -12.50
CA GLY A 69 9.00 17.88 -11.28
C GLY A 69 8.02 18.51 -10.29
N GLU A 70 6.72 18.27 -10.42
CA GLU A 70 5.74 18.80 -9.49
C GLU A 70 5.94 18.22 -8.07
N PRO A 71 5.77 19.08 -7.05
CA PRO A 71 5.99 18.67 -5.68
C PRO A 71 4.94 17.64 -5.22
N ASP A 72 5.31 16.89 -4.18
CA ASP A 72 4.40 15.98 -3.49
C ASP A 72 3.23 16.76 -2.85
N SER A 73 2.02 16.43 -3.28
CA SER A 73 0.77 17.05 -2.84
C SER A 73 -0.13 16.09 -2.03
N ARG A 74 0.47 15.10 -1.34
CA ARG A 74 -0.28 14.22 -0.44
C ARG A 74 -1.01 15.00 0.62
N GLU A 75 -2.22 14.59 0.92
CA GLU A 75 -3.07 15.20 1.94
C GLU A 75 -2.74 14.68 3.34
N PHE A 76 -2.53 13.37 3.48
CA PHE A 76 -2.11 12.80 4.76
C PHE A 76 -0.64 13.15 5.05
N ARG A 77 -0.36 13.54 6.29
CA ARG A 77 0.92 14.13 6.74
C ARG A 77 2.15 13.36 6.24
N LYS A 78 3.14 14.11 5.77
CA LYS A 78 4.49 13.59 5.57
C LYS A 78 5.15 13.39 6.93
N GLY A 79 5.61 12.16 7.20
CA GLY A 79 6.52 11.91 8.31
C GLY A 79 7.91 12.51 8.04
N GLN A 80 8.72 12.59 9.09
CA GLN A 80 10.13 12.90 8.96
C GLN A 80 10.86 11.77 8.19
N PRO A 81 11.96 12.08 7.50
CA PRO A 81 12.79 11.03 6.88
C PRO A 81 13.25 10.00 7.92
N PHE A 82 13.28 8.74 7.51
CA PHE A 82 13.79 7.68 8.38
C PHE A 82 15.28 7.88 8.68
N ALA A 83 15.68 7.61 9.93
CA ALA A 83 17.06 7.65 10.41
C ALA A 83 17.42 6.37 11.18
N GLY A 84 18.72 6.14 11.40
CA GLY A 84 19.24 5.00 12.15
C GLY A 84 18.72 3.66 11.61
N ALA A 85 18.42 2.72 12.49
CA ALA A 85 17.97 1.37 12.13
C ALA A 85 16.70 1.34 11.25
N HIS A 86 15.84 2.38 11.29
CA HIS A 86 14.70 2.48 10.39
C HIS A 86 15.13 2.76 8.95
N ARG A 87 16.13 3.63 8.78
CA ARG A 87 16.74 3.92 7.48
C ARG A 87 17.46 2.70 6.93
N ASP A 88 18.17 1.97 7.79
CA ASP A 88 18.93 0.77 7.37
C ASP A 88 17.98 -0.30 6.82
N ARG A 89 16.86 -0.56 7.48
CA ARG A 89 15.82 -1.47 6.99
C ARG A 89 15.21 -1.01 5.68
N GLN A 90 14.93 0.29 5.53
CA GLN A 90 14.42 0.86 4.28
C GLN A 90 15.41 0.65 3.13
N VAL A 91 16.69 0.93 3.35
CA VAL A 91 17.75 0.75 2.36
C VAL A 91 17.95 -0.73 2.06
N GLY A 92 17.91 -1.59 3.07
CA GLY A 92 18.03 -3.05 2.92
C GLY A 92 16.99 -3.60 1.95
N VAL A 93 15.72 -3.28 2.17
CA VAL A 93 14.62 -3.71 1.27
C VAL A 93 14.79 -3.13 -0.13
N ALA A 94 15.19 -1.86 -0.26
CA ALA A 94 15.43 -1.24 -1.57
C ALA A 94 16.56 -1.97 -2.34
N LYS A 95 17.65 -2.32 -1.67
CA LYS A 95 18.75 -3.10 -2.28
C LYS A 95 18.28 -4.47 -2.75
N GLN A 96 17.50 -5.18 -1.95
CA GLN A 96 16.93 -6.49 -2.32
C GLN A 96 16.05 -6.38 -3.57
N LEU A 97 15.19 -5.36 -3.64
CA LEU A 97 14.31 -5.13 -4.79
C LEU A 97 15.10 -4.80 -6.06
N PHE A 98 16.08 -3.90 -5.97
CA PHE A 98 16.93 -3.58 -7.12
C PHE A 98 17.73 -4.80 -7.60
N ALA A 99 18.29 -5.58 -6.67
CA ALA A 99 19.02 -6.80 -7.01
C ALA A 99 18.12 -7.83 -7.69
N ALA A 100 16.90 -8.06 -7.15
CA ALA A 100 15.94 -8.99 -7.74
C ALA A 100 15.53 -8.56 -9.17
N MET A 101 15.40 -7.25 -9.40
CA MET A 101 15.04 -6.69 -10.71
C MET A 101 16.23 -6.54 -11.67
N GLY A 102 17.45 -6.90 -11.26
CA GLY A 102 18.65 -6.72 -12.07
C GLY A 102 19.05 -5.26 -12.32
N ILE A 103 18.59 -4.33 -11.47
CA ILE A 103 18.82 -2.88 -11.64
C ILE A 103 20.14 -2.52 -10.94
N ALA A 104 21.15 -2.19 -11.70
CA ALA A 104 22.45 -1.78 -11.18
C ALA A 104 22.41 -0.40 -10.49
N ARG A 105 23.46 -0.10 -9.69
CA ARG A 105 23.53 1.16 -8.95
C ARG A 105 23.66 2.38 -9.86
N ASP A 106 24.31 2.25 -10.97
CA ASP A 106 24.57 3.25 -12.01
C ASP A 106 23.53 3.27 -13.13
N ASP A 107 22.61 2.29 -13.15
CA ASP A 107 21.48 2.23 -14.07
C ASP A 107 20.40 3.27 -13.64
N LYS A 108 20.57 4.49 -14.14
CA LYS A 108 19.66 5.60 -13.82
C LYS A 108 18.25 5.39 -14.40
N ASP A 109 18.16 4.88 -15.59
CA ASP A 109 16.89 4.70 -16.31
C ASP A 109 16.06 3.58 -15.69
N GLY A 110 16.68 2.43 -15.41
CA GLY A 110 16.02 1.34 -14.69
C GLY A 110 15.58 1.73 -13.30
N ARG A 111 16.36 2.55 -12.59
CA ARG A 111 16.01 3.07 -11.26
C ARG A 111 14.83 4.06 -11.35
N GLN A 112 14.81 4.91 -12.37
CA GLN A 112 13.71 5.84 -12.60
C GLN A 112 12.42 5.09 -12.95
N ASP A 113 12.47 4.11 -13.87
CA ASP A 113 11.29 3.29 -14.19
C ASP A 113 10.77 2.54 -12.96
N TRP A 114 11.66 1.97 -12.16
CA TRP A 114 11.28 1.32 -10.90
C TRP A 114 10.52 2.26 -9.96
N VAL A 115 10.98 3.51 -9.82
CA VAL A 115 10.29 4.53 -9.02
C VAL A 115 8.93 4.86 -9.61
N LEU A 116 8.85 5.06 -10.93
CA LEU A 116 7.61 5.38 -11.63
C LEU A 116 6.56 4.27 -11.54
N ARG A 117 6.97 3.00 -11.40
CA ARG A 117 6.03 1.90 -11.16
C ARG A 117 5.17 2.13 -9.91
N GLY A 118 5.74 2.69 -8.84
CA GLY A 118 4.97 3.05 -7.64
C GLY A 118 3.90 4.11 -7.93
N PHE A 119 4.20 5.11 -8.76
CA PHE A 119 3.23 6.13 -9.18
C PHE A 119 2.13 5.56 -10.07
N ARG A 120 2.43 4.52 -10.85
CA ARG A 120 1.47 3.77 -11.66
C ARG A 120 0.72 2.67 -10.89
N GLN A 121 0.79 2.63 -9.55
CA GLN A 121 0.18 1.55 -8.74
C GLN A 121 0.71 0.16 -9.11
N PHE A 122 1.99 0.07 -9.50
CA PHE A 122 2.65 -1.17 -9.97
C PHE A 122 1.90 -1.86 -11.12
N ASP A 123 1.15 -1.10 -11.90
CA ASP A 123 0.32 -1.55 -13.03
C ASP A 123 -0.72 -2.64 -12.63
N ALA A 124 -1.13 -2.66 -11.35
CA ALA A 124 -2.11 -3.60 -10.81
C ALA A 124 -3.51 -3.37 -11.42
N PRO A 125 -4.31 -4.41 -11.69
CA PRO A 125 -5.64 -4.25 -12.30
C PRO A 125 -6.63 -3.48 -11.43
N VAL A 126 -6.40 -3.42 -10.12
CA VAL A 126 -7.25 -2.72 -9.14
C VAL A 126 -6.39 -1.86 -8.22
N CYS A 127 -6.90 -0.70 -7.86
CA CYS A 127 -6.38 0.14 -6.78
C CYS A 127 -7.51 0.42 -5.79
N VAL A 128 -7.23 0.23 -4.50
CA VAL A 128 -8.12 0.64 -3.41
C VAL A 128 -7.51 1.87 -2.75
N ILE A 129 -8.22 2.99 -2.75
CA ILE A 129 -7.82 4.19 -2.00
C ILE A 129 -8.55 4.16 -0.66
N ILE A 130 -7.82 4.34 0.42
CA ILE A 130 -8.36 4.52 1.77
C ILE A 130 -8.39 6.01 2.05
N THR A 131 -9.55 6.50 2.43
CA THR A 131 -9.77 7.87 2.92
C THR A 131 -10.39 7.84 4.30
N TYR A 132 -10.44 8.99 4.97
CA TYR A 132 -11.18 9.21 6.21
C TYR A 132 -11.82 10.60 6.20
N ASP A 133 -12.85 10.82 7.02
CA ASP A 133 -13.55 12.10 7.11
C ASP A 133 -12.62 13.20 7.62
N ARG A 134 -12.57 14.33 6.93
CA ARG A 134 -11.68 15.46 7.25
C ARG A 134 -11.91 16.04 8.66
N VAL A 135 -13.11 15.89 9.20
CA VAL A 135 -13.40 16.29 10.59
C VAL A 135 -12.57 15.53 11.62
N LEU A 136 -12.03 14.36 11.25
CA LEU A 136 -11.16 13.54 12.09
C LEU A 136 -9.65 13.87 11.87
N ASP A 137 -9.34 14.87 11.04
CA ASP A 137 -7.95 15.25 10.78
C ASP A 137 -7.32 15.78 12.07
N GLY A 138 -6.12 15.26 12.38
CA GLY A 138 -5.42 15.55 13.63
C GLY A 138 -5.70 14.57 14.78
N SER A 139 -6.66 13.65 14.65
CA SER A 139 -6.82 12.53 15.58
C SER A 139 -5.68 11.52 15.44
N ASP A 140 -5.11 11.07 16.56
CA ASP A 140 -4.08 10.01 16.56
C ASP A 140 -4.70 8.61 16.34
N ASP A 141 -5.96 8.41 16.70
CA ASP A 141 -6.68 7.14 16.52
C ASP A 141 -6.98 6.85 15.04
N THR A 142 -7.35 7.88 14.26
CA THR A 142 -7.73 7.71 12.84
C THR A 142 -6.67 7.01 12.00
N PRO A 143 -5.37 7.40 12.03
CA PRO A 143 -4.32 6.67 11.31
C PRO A 143 -4.11 5.24 11.81
N PHE A 144 -4.26 5.00 13.11
CA PHE A 144 -4.12 3.69 13.72
C PHE A 144 -5.24 2.75 13.23
N ASP A 145 -6.49 3.21 13.27
CA ASP A 145 -7.66 2.48 12.81
C ASP A 145 -7.61 2.19 11.30
N CYS A 146 -7.22 3.20 10.51
CA CYS A 146 -7.01 3.02 9.08
C CYS A 146 -5.85 2.04 8.77
N GLY A 147 -4.83 1.97 9.63
CA GLY A 147 -3.78 0.95 9.56
C GLY A 147 -4.30 -0.45 9.85
N ALA A 148 -5.21 -0.58 10.83
CA ALA A 148 -5.85 -1.85 11.17
C ALA A 148 -6.69 -2.39 10.00
N VAL A 149 -7.57 -1.56 9.41
CA VAL A 149 -8.39 -1.97 8.27
C VAL A 149 -7.56 -2.25 7.02
N ALA A 150 -6.48 -1.49 6.78
CA ALA A 150 -5.55 -1.76 5.68
C ALA A 150 -4.88 -3.13 5.84
N THR A 151 -4.46 -3.49 7.05
CA THR A 151 -3.87 -4.81 7.35
C THR A 151 -4.89 -5.93 7.16
N ALA A 152 -6.12 -5.74 7.64
CA ALA A 152 -7.20 -6.70 7.44
C ALA A 152 -7.48 -6.92 5.93
N LEU A 153 -7.53 -5.84 5.13
CA LEU A 153 -7.74 -5.90 3.68
C LEU A 153 -6.64 -6.71 2.98
N VAL A 154 -5.37 -6.40 3.23
CA VAL A 154 -4.27 -7.10 2.54
C VAL A 154 -4.18 -8.57 2.94
N ASN A 155 -4.55 -8.93 4.18
CA ASN A 155 -4.64 -10.32 4.63
C ASN A 155 -5.83 -11.04 4.00
N ALA A 156 -7.00 -10.40 3.93
CA ALA A 156 -8.18 -10.95 3.27
C ALA A 156 -7.91 -11.19 1.77
N ALA A 157 -7.26 -10.25 1.08
CA ALA A 157 -6.86 -10.43 -0.31
C ALA A 157 -5.90 -11.61 -0.49
N TRP A 158 -4.87 -11.69 0.36
CA TRP A 158 -3.90 -12.80 0.32
C TRP A 158 -4.56 -14.16 0.54
N SER A 159 -5.49 -14.26 1.48
CA SER A 159 -6.23 -15.51 1.73
C SER A 159 -7.06 -16.00 0.54
N ARG A 160 -7.35 -15.12 -0.43
CA ARG A 160 -8.04 -15.40 -1.71
C ARG A 160 -7.09 -15.52 -2.90
N GLY A 161 -5.78 -15.59 -2.66
CA GLY A 161 -4.77 -15.72 -3.71
C GLY A 161 -4.46 -14.41 -4.44
N LEU A 162 -4.91 -13.26 -3.93
CA LEU A 162 -4.58 -11.96 -4.51
C LEU A 162 -3.35 -11.35 -3.82
N GLY A 163 -2.46 -10.77 -4.63
CA GLY A 163 -1.33 -9.98 -4.16
C GLY A 163 -1.72 -8.53 -3.94
N THR A 164 -1.07 -7.89 -2.95
CA THR A 164 -1.28 -6.48 -2.65
C THR A 164 0.02 -5.78 -2.28
N VAL A 165 0.06 -4.46 -2.45
CA VAL A 165 1.07 -3.60 -1.83
C VAL A 165 0.44 -2.29 -1.35
N ILE A 166 0.65 -1.95 -0.07
CA ILE A 166 0.28 -0.65 0.48
C ILE A 166 1.27 0.37 -0.10
N ASN A 167 0.74 1.36 -0.82
CA ASN A 167 1.51 2.26 -1.65
C ASN A 167 1.23 3.73 -1.31
N SER A 168 2.28 4.50 -1.02
CA SER A 168 2.17 5.94 -0.81
C SER A 168 2.48 6.74 -2.08
N GLN A 169 3.28 6.19 -3.02
CA GLN A 169 3.63 6.89 -4.25
C GLN A 169 2.40 7.10 -5.14
N GLY A 170 1.48 6.14 -5.15
CA GLY A 170 0.26 6.20 -5.94
C GLY A 170 -0.74 7.30 -5.53
N ILE A 171 -0.50 7.96 -4.39
CA ILE A 171 -1.31 9.10 -3.90
C ILE A 171 -0.48 10.40 -3.75
N MET A 172 0.77 10.41 -4.21
CA MET A 172 1.62 11.60 -4.07
C MET A 172 1.12 12.80 -4.87
N GLN A 173 0.28 12.56 -5.86
CA GLN A 173 -0.46 13.59 -6.59
C GLN A 173 -1.96 13.47 -6.24
N SER A 174 -2.30 13.73 -4.98
CA SER A 174 -3.68 13.61 -4.46
C SER A 174 -4.74 14.34 -5.28
N PRO A 175 -4.50 15.53 -5.86
CA PRO A 175 -5.48 16.17 -6.74
C PRO A 175 -5.90 15.32 -7.95
N VAL A 176 -4.95 14.61 -8.58
CA VAL A 176 -5.22 13.68 -9.68
C VAL A 176 -6.07 12.50 -9.23
N VAL A 177 -5.71 11.94 -8.07
CA VAL A 177 -6.45 10.82 -7.47
C VAL A 177 -7.88 11.24 -7.14
N ARG A 178 -8.04 12.39 -6.50
CA ARG A 178 -9.34 12.96 -6.11
C ARG A 178 -10.25 13.13 -7.31
N GLU A 179 -9.75 13.79 -8.36
CA GLU A 179 -10.50 14.05 -9.58
C GLU A 179 -11.03 12.77 -10.23
N HIS A 180 -10.14 11.80 -10.45
CA HIS A 180 -10.49 10.61 -11.22
C HIS A 180 -11.14 9.48 -10.40
N ALA A 181 -11.05 9.53 -9.08
CA ALA A 181 -11.76 8.63 -8.17
C ALA A 181 -13.09 9.21 -7.65
N GLY A 182 -13.37 10.49 -7.92
CA GLY A 182 -14.57 11.16 -7.41
C GLY A 182 -14.59 11.30 -5.88
N ILE A 183 -13.43 11.51 -5.26
CA ILE A 183 -13.32 11.63 -3.80
C ILE A 183 -13.76 13.05 -3.39
N PRO A 184 -14.75 13.21 -2.48
CA PRO A 184 -15.24 14.52 -2.07
C PRO A 184 -14.23 15.27 -1.17
N ASP A 185 -14.34 16.60 -1.10
CA ASP A 185 -13.39 17.46 -0.39
C ASP A 185 -13.41 17.31 1.14
N ASP A 186 -14.50 16.77 1.69
CA ASP A 186 -14.65 16.48 3.11
C ASP A 186 -13.95 15.19 3.55
N GLN A 187 -13.26 14.51 2.64
CA GLN A 187 -12.43 13.35 2.93
C GLN A 187 -10.95 13.63 2.67
N VAL A 188 -10.09 12.98 3.44
CA VAL A 188 -8.63 13.03 3.32
C VAL A 188 -8.12 11.74 2.68
N ILE A 189 -7.34 11.85 1.61
CA ILE A 189 -6.71 10.70 0.95
C ILE A 189 -5.52 10.25 1.80
N MET A 190 -5.61 9.03 2.35
CA MET A 190 -4.61 8.51 3.28
C MET A 190 -3.60 7.56 2.64
N LYS A 191 -4.08 6.53 1.97
CA LYS A 191 -3.24 5.47 1.37
C LYS A 191 -3.89 4.87 0.13
N SER A 192 -3.05 4.30 -0.73
CA SER A 192 -3.51 3.39 -1.77
C SER A 192 -3.01 1.97 -1.54
N ILE A 193 -3.76 1.00 -2.03
CA ILE A 193 -3.40 -0.41 -2.07
C ILE A 193 -3.58 -0.88 -3.51
N ALA A 194 -2.47 -1.22 -4.15
CA ALA A 194 -2.50 -1.91 -5.43
C ALA A 194 -2.88 -3.38 -5.19
N LEU A 195 -3.77 -3.94 -6.02
CA LEU A 195 -4.35 -5.26 -5.82
C LEU A 195 -4.56 -5.98 -7.15
N GLY A 196 -4.26 -7.27 -7.19
CA GLY A 196 -4.45 -8.12 -8.37
C GLY A 196 -3.91 -9.52 -8.18
N TRP A 197 -4.02 -10.34 -9.21
CA TRP A 197 -3.41 -11.66 -9.24
C TRP A 197 -1.89 -11.51 -9.35
N PRO A 198 -1.10 -12.08 -8.41
CA PRO A 198 0.34 -11.95 -8.46
C PRO A 198 0.91 -12.63 -9.70
N ASP A 199 1.86 -11.98 -10.35
CA ASP A 199 2.72 -12.61 -11.33
C ASP A 199 3.90 -13.27 -10.60
N GLU A 200 3.88 -14.59 -10.49
CA GLU A 200 4.92 -15.35 -9.78
C GLU A 200 6.28 -15.28 -10.49
N THR A 201 6.28 -14.94 -11.77
CA THR A 201 7.52 -14.79 -12.55
C THR A 201 8.17 -13.41 -12.38
N PHE A 202 7.44 -12.45 -11.80
CA PHE A 202 7.95 -11.09 -11.58
C PHE A 202 8.97 -11.09 -10.42
N PRO A 203 10.27 -10.80 -10.66
CA PRO A 203 11.33 -11.09 -9.69
C PRO A 203 11.16 -10.37 -8.34
N ALA A 204 10.65 -9.14 -8.33
CA ALA A 204 10.41 -8.39 -7.10
C ALA A 204 9.36 -9.04 -6.17
N ASN A 205 8.50 -9.93 -6.69
CA ASN A 205 7.51 -10.66 -5.88
C ASN A 205 8.12 -11.78 -5.05
N ALA A 206 9.34 -12.22 -5.38
CA ALA A 206 10.09 -13.18 -4.59
C ALA A 206 10.76 -12.55 -3.35
N VAL A 207 10.84 -11.22 -3.28
CA VAL A 207 11.50 -10.53 -2.17
C VAL A 207 10.65 -10.62 -0.90
N VAL A 208 11.19 -11.25 0.13
CA VAL A 208 10.61 -11.35 1.47
C VAL A 208 11.40 -10.45 2.42
N SER A 209 10.73 -9.40 2.93
CA SER A 209 11.36 -8.48 3.88
C SER A 209 11.44 -9.10 5.28
N GLU A 210 12.59 -8.97 5.91
CA GLU A 210 12.82 -9.41 7.29
C GLU A 210 11.93 -8.69 8.31
N ARG A 211 11.78 -9.29 9.46
CA ARG A 211 11.12 -8.72 10.64
C ARG A 211 12.10 -8.74 11.81
N LYS A 212 11.87 -7.87 12.78
CA LYS A 212 12.50 -7.98 14.10
C LYS A 212 12.11 -9.30 14.74
N SER A 213 13.00 -9.84 15.56
CA SER A 213 12.64 -10.91 16.48
C SER A 213 11.66 -10.43 17.56
N VAL A 214 11.06 -11.35 18.28
CA VAL A 214 10.20 -11.00 19.43
C VAL A 214 11.02 -10.32 20.51
N GLU A 215 12.24 -10.80 20.74
CA GLU A 215 13.17 -10.28 21.75
C GLU A 215 13.58 -8.83 21.47
N ASP A 216 13.71 -8.47 20.15
CA ASP A 216 14.05 -7.10 19.73
C ASP A 216 12.85 -6.13 19.80
N ALA A 217 11.64 -6.64 19.94
CA ALA A 217 10.42 -5.86 19.81
C ALA A 217 9.55 -5.85 21.08
N ALA A 218 9.68 -6.83 21.96
CA ALA A 218 8.83 -7.02 23.13
C ALA A 218 9.67 -7.07 24.42
N VAL A 219 9.12 -6.48 25.47
CA VAL A 219 9.62 -6.62 26.85
C VAL A 219 8.51 -7.29 27.65
N PHE A 220 8.84 -8.40 28.28
CA PHE A 220 7.93 -9.13 29.17
C PHE A 220 8.11 -8.64 30.61
N VAL A 221 7.06 -8.12 31.21
CA VAL A 221 7.06 -7.59 32.58
C VAL A 221 6.10 -8.41 33.43
N GLY A 222 6.57 -8.88 34.60
CA GLY A 222 5.75 -9.68 35.53
C GLY A 222 5.65 -11.16 35.15
N PHE A 223 6.50 -11.64 34.26
CA PHE A 223 6.67 -13.08 33.99
C PHE A 223 7.84 -13.59 34.83
N ASP A 224 7.58 -14.55 35.71
CA ASP A 224 8.65 -15.30 36.38
C ASP A 224 9.30 -16.21 35.31
N GLY A 225 10.62 -16.12 35.15
CA GLY A 225 11.41 -16.85 34.18
C GLY A 225 11.42 -18.36 34.39
#